data_85044ad7b74a54fe28d73111d466969c
#
_entry.id   85044ad7b74a54fe28d73111d466969c
#
_cell.length_a   1.000
_cell.length_b   1.000
_cell.length_c   1.000
_cell.angle_alpha   90.00
_cell.angle_beta   90.00
_cell.angle_gamma   90.00
#
_symmetry.space_group_name_H-M   'P 1'
#
loop_
_entity.id
_entity.type
_entity.pdbx_description
1 polymer ?
#
loop_
_entity_poly.entity_id
_entity_poly.type
_entity_poly.pdbx_seq_one_letter_code
_entity_poly.pdbx_strand_id
1 'polypeptide(L)'
;MANKITAIKVKIKNGEATAKIAFSHAMTTYNQAKGKTGNPDDANFITHITGKIGNETVLNMSTSQFFSKNPIFKFQFKCDTFKLGTALTGRQKSKIEDDLKAKLGRQPTYLELNNAVDSMYPNKGDFLKIIATDRKGHTYEKSVELAARKNKKR
;
A
#
# COMPACT_ATOMS: atom_id res chain seq x y z
N MET A 1 -13.44 3.28 -13.32
CA MET A 1 -12.63 3.35 -12.08
C MET A 1 -11.15 3.35 -12.42
N ALA A 2 -10.39 4.18 -11.74
CA ALA A 2 -8.96 4.20 -11.95
C ALA A 2 -8.30 2.94 -11.39
N ASN A 3 -7.35 2.38 -12.13
CA ASN A 3 -6.52 1.28 -11.66
C ASN A 3 -5.55 1.82 -10.60
N LYS A 4 -5.47 1.17 -9.45
CA LYS A 4 -4.62 1.62 -8.34
C LYS A 4 -4.43 0.53 -7.29
N ILE A 5 -3.46 0.73 -6.41
CA ILE A 5 -3.35 -0.03 -5.17
C ILE A 5 -4.31 0.60 -4.17
N THR A 6 -5.33 -0.13 -3.73
CA THR A 6 -6.36 0.41 -2.85
C THR A 6 -5.98 0.33 -1.38
N ALA A 7 -5.26 -0.71 -0.99
CA ALA A 7 -4.86 -0.89 0.40
C ALA A 7 -3.65 -1.79 0.52
N ILE A 8 -2.82 -1.50 1.52
CA ILE A 8 -1.74 -2.37 1.97
C ILE A 8 -1.94 -2.56 3.48
N LYS A 9 -2.11 -3.80 3.91
CA LYS A 9 -2.24 -4.14 5.34
C LYS A 9 -1.06 -5.02 5.74
N VAL A 10 -0.36 -4.63 6.79
CA VAL A 10 0.78 -5.38 7.30
C VAL A 10 0.52 -5.78 8.73
N LYS A 11 0.68 -7.06 9.04
CA LYS A 11 0.63 -7.60 10.40
C LYS A 11 2.00 -8.13 10.75
N ILE A 12 2.53 -7.72 11.89
CA ILE A 12 3.85 -8.12 12.34
C ILE A 12 3.71 -8.95 13.61
N LYS A 13 4.32 -10.14 13.60
CA LYS A 13 4.30 -11.06 14.74
C LYS A 13 5.59 -11.85 14.76
N ASN A 14 6.28 -11.83 15.90
CA ASN A 14 7.51 -12.63 16.13
C ASN A 14 8.58 -12.42 15.05
N GLY A 15 8.82 -11.16 14.65
CA GLY A 15 9.84 -10.83 13.66
C GLY A 15 9.46 -11.15 12.22
N GLU A 16 8.21 -11.57 12.00
CA GLU A 16 7.70 -11.87 10.65
C GLU A 16 6.54 -10.95 10.31
N ALA A 17 6.57 -10.40 9.12
CA ALA A 17 5.50 -9.55 8.60
C ALA A 17 4.70 -10.30 7.54
N THR A 18 3.39 -10.17 7.61
CA THR A 18 2.47 -10.64 6.57
C THR A 18 1.83 -9.40 5.94
N ALA A 19 2.07 -9.21 4.66
CA ALA A 19 1.52 -8.08 3.91
C ALA A 19 0.41 -8.56 2.97
N LYS A 20 -0.67 -7.82 2.94
CA LYS A 20 -1.80 -8.07 2.04
C LYS A 20 -2.00 -6.81 1.20
N ILE A 21 -1.93 -6.97 -0.13
CA ILE A 21 -2.01 -5.86 -1.08
C ILE A 21 -3.29 -6.04 -1.88
N ALA A 22 -4.18 -5.05 -1.82
CA ALA A 22 -5.42 -5.05 -2.59
C ALA A 22 -5.33 -4.04 -3.74
N PHE A 23 -5.79 -4.46 -4.91
CA PHE A 23 -5.78 -3.63 -6.11
C PHE A 23 -7.19 -3.37 -6.62
N SER A 24 -7.40 -2.20 -7.21
CA SER A 24 -8.50 -1.94 -8.11
C SER A 24 -7.94 -2.04 -9.53
N HIS A 25 -8.21 -3.13 -10.21
CA HIS A 25 -7.70 -3.39 -11.56
C HIS A 25 -8.62 -4.40 -12.26
N ALA A 26 -8.96 -4.13 -13.51
CA ALA A 26 -9.89 -4.99 -14.26
C ALA A 26 -9.32 -6.37 -14.56
N MET A 27 -7.99 -6.51 -14.66
CA MET A 27 -7.32 -7.78 -14.97
C MET A 27 -7.91 -8.43 -16.22
N THR A 28 -7.96 -7.67 -17.33
CA THR A 28 -8.54 -8.14 -18.58
C THR A 28 -7.59 -9.09 -19.29
N THR A 29 -8.05 -10.33 -19.54
CA THR A 29 -7.26 -11.35 -20.24
C THR A 29 -7.26 -11.10 -21.75
N TYR A 30 -6.38 -11.80 -22.47
CA TYR A 30 -6.34 -11.74 -23.93
C TYR A 30 -7.69 -12.17 -24.55
N ASN A 31 -8.29 -13.23 -24.02
CA ASN A 31 -9.59 -13.72 -24.50
C ASN A 31 -10.71 -12.72 -24.23
N GLN A 32 -10.71 -12.09 -23.06
CA GLN A 32 -11.72 -11.08 -22.72
C GLN A 32 -11.58 -9.84 -23.61
N ALA A 33 -10.36 -9.39 -23.87
CA ALA A 33 -10.09 -8.27 -24.75
C ALA A 33 -10.56 -8.57 -26.19
N LYS A 34 -10.24 -9.76 -26.70
CA LYS A 34 -10.68 -10.19 -28.02
C LYS A 34 -12.21 -10.20 -28.15
N GLY A 35 -12.90 -10.66 -27.10
CA GLY A 35 -14.37 -10.69 -27.07
C GLY A 35 -15.01 -9.31 -27.03
N LYS A 36 -14.38 -8.36 -26.31
CA LYS A 36 -14.93 -7.00 -26.12
C LYS A 36 -14.62 -6.06 -27.29
N THR A 37 -13.39 -6.09 -27.79
CA THR A 37 -12.90 -5.13 -28.78
C THR A 37 -12.47 -5.76 -30.10
N GLY A 38 -12.40 -7.09 -30.17
CA GLY A 38 -11.85 -7.81 -31.29
C GLY A 38 -10.34 -7.88 -31.35
N ASN A 39 -9.65 -7.21 -30.43
CA ASN A 39 -8.19 -7.15 -30.38
C ASN A 39 -7.64 -7.68 -29.05
N PRO A 40 -6.96 -8.85 -29.06
CA PRO A 40 -6.36 -9.37 -27.82
C PRO A 40 -5.29 -8.47 -27.21
N ASP A 41 -4.68 -7.57 -28.00
CA ASP A 41 -3.67 -6.62 -27.49
C ASP A 41 -4.28 -5.53 -26.61
N ASP A 42 -5.60 -5.42 -26.54
CA ASP A 42 -6.28 -4.55 -25.58
C ASP A 42 -6.33 -5.15 -24.18
N ALA A 43 -5.81 -6.36 -23.99
CA ALA A 43 -5.69 -6.99 -22.67
C ALA A 43 -4.83 -6.14 -21.74
N ASN A 44 -5.22 -6.05 -20.49
CA ASN A 44 -4.41 -5.40 -19.48
C ASN A 44 -4.58 -6.09 -18.14
N PHE A 45 -3.47 -6.45 -17.53
CA PHE A 45 -3.42 -7.10 -16.23
C PHE A 45 -2.09 -6.77 -15.56
N ILE A 46 -2.03 -6.89 -14.25
CA ILE A 46 -0.81 -6.65 -13.50
C ILE A 46 0.19 -7.75 -13.85
N THR A 47 1.41 -7.38 -14.25
CA THR A 47 2.45 -8.31 -14.66
C THR A 47 3.55 -8.50 -13.63
N HIS A 48 3.76 -7.49 -12.77
CA HIS A 48 4.86 -7.51 -11.83
C HIS A 48 4.54 -6.69 -10.58
N ILE A 49 4.95 -7.20 -9.42
CA ILE A 49 4.81 -6.50 -8.14
C ILE A 49 6.15 -6.55 -7.43
N THR A 50 6.65 -5.38 -7.02
CA THR A 50 7.89 -5.26 -6.26
C THR A 50 7.57 -4.59 -4.91
N GLY A 51 8.12 -5.13 -3.84
CA GLY A 51 8.06 -4.52 -2.51
C GLY A 51 9.45 -4.17 -2.02
N LYS A 52 9.62 -2.94 -1.57
CA LYS A 52 10.91 -2.45 -1.07
C LYS A 52 10.77 -1.78 0.28
N ILE A 53 11.78 -1.97 1.11
CA ILE A 53 11.93 -1.24 2.38
C ILE A 53 13.30 -0.56 2.29
N GLY A 54 13.30 0.78 2.11
CA GLY A 54 14.51 1.49 1.79
C GLY A 54 15.12 0.97 0.49
N ASN A 55 16.35 0.50 0.54
CA ASN A 55 17.05 -0.06 -0.63
C ASN A 55 16.92 -1.58 -0.72
N GLU A 56 16.24 -2.21 0.23
CA GLU A 56 16.11 -3.66 0.27
C GLU A 56 14.83 -4.12 -0.39
N THR A 57 14.93 -5.07 -1.33
CA THR A 57 13.78 -5.68 -1.98
C THR A 57 13.30 -6.87 -1.14
N VAL A 58 12.06 -6.80 -0.65
CA VAL A 58 11.45 -7.87 0.16
C VAL A 58 10.45 -8.69 -0.64
N LEU A 59 10.01 -8.19 -1.78
CA LEU A 59 9.10 -8.88 -2.68
C LEU A 59 9.46 -8.58 -4.12
N ASN A 60 9.54 -9.61 -4.94
CA ASN A 60 9.71 -9.48 -6.38
C ASN A 60 8.93 -10.61 -7.03
N MET A 61 7.74 -10.30 -7.56
CA MET A 61 6.80 -11.30 -8.01
C MET A 61 6.27 -10.97 -9.40
N SER A 62 6.28 -11.97 -10.27
CA SER A 62 5.59 -11.88 -11.56
C SER A 62 4.17 -12.40 -11.40
N THR A 63 3.23 -11.75 -12.07
CA THR A 63 1.81 -12.15 -12.06
C THR A 63 1.34 -12.41 -13.47
N SER A 64 0.11 -12.87 -13.61
CA SER A 64 -0.40 -13.29 -14.92
C SER A 64 -1.84 -12.83 -15.14
N GLN A 65 -2.32 -13.02 -16.37
CA GLN A 65 -3.70 -12.72 -16.75
C GLN A 65 -4.76 -13.53 -15.99
N PHE A 66 -4.36 -14.60 -15.31
CA PHE A 66 -5.31 -15.53 -14.68
C PHE A 66 -5.82 -15.09 -13.32
N PHE A 67 -5.42 -13.94 -12.82
CA PHE A 67 -5.95 -13.39 -11.59
C PHE A 67 -7.29 -12.71 -11.84
N SER A 68 -8.18 -12.82 -10.85
CA SER A 68 -9.50 -12.21 -10.92
C SER A 68 -9.43 -10.68 -10.87
N LYS A 69 -10.52 -10.02 -11.30
CA LYS A 69 -10.70 -8.57 -11.15
C LYS A 69 -10.46 -8.17 -9.68
N ASN A 70 -9.82 -7.02 -9.50
CA ASN A 70 -9.49 -6.47 -8.18
C ASN A 70 -8.76 -7.49 -7.29
N PRO A 71 -7.57 -7.96 -7.73
CA PRO A 71 -6.89 -9.04 -7.04
C PRO A 71 -6.32 -8.61 -5.69
N ILE A 72 -6.18 -9.58 -4.80
CA ILE A 72 -5.54 -9.40 -3.50
C ILE A 72 -4.35 -10.35 -3.45
N PHE A 73 -3.16 -9.80 -3.17
CA PHE A 73 -1.94 -10.58 -3.04
C PHE A 73 -1.47 -10.57 -1.59
N LYS A 74 -1.01 -11.72 -1.11
CA LYS A 74 -0.52 -11.88 0.25
C LYS A 74 0.89 -12.46 0.21
N PHE A 75 1.80 -11.88 0.99
CA PHE A 75 3.15 -12.39 1.10
C PHE A 75 3.70 -12.19 2.51
N GLN A 76 4.77 -12.91 2.83
CA GLN A 76 5.43 -12.86 4.13
C GLN A 76 6.90 -12.52 3.95
N PHE A 77 7.45 -11.76 4.88
CA PHE A 77 8.88 -11.48 4.92
C PHE A 77 9.36 -11.32 6.36
N LYS A 78 10.66 -11.53 6.56
CA LYS A 78 11.26 -11.27 7.88
C LYS A 78 11.41 -9.79 8.07
N CYS A 79 10.99 -9.28 9.23
CA CYS A 79 11.04 -7.85 9.53
C CYS A 79 11.84 -7.53 10.79
N ASP A 80 12.56 -8.50 11.35
CA ASP A 80 13.38 -8.31 12.55
C ASP A 80 14.56 -7.36 12.35
N THR A 81 14.96 -7.10 11.10
CA THR A 81 16.03 -6.16 10.76
C THR A 81 15.53 -4.75 10.46
N PHE A 82 14.22 -4.55 10.42
CA PHE A 82 13.63 -3.25 10.09
C PHE A 82 13.12 -2.53 11.33
N LYS A 83 13.16 -1.21 11.27
CA LYS A 83 12.65 -0.36 12.33
C LYS A 83 11.12 -0.36 12.30
N LEU A 84 10.52 -0.68 13.43
CA LEU A 84 9.08 -0.65 13.57
C LEU A 84 8.67 0.62 14.33
N GLY A 85 7.76 1.36 13.76
CA GLY A 85 7.16 2.51 14.39
C GLY A 85 6.01 2.12 15.29
N THR A 86 5.42 3.10 15.95
CA THR A 86 4.18 2.92 16.70
C THR A 86 2.99 3.19 15.80
N ALA A 87 2.10 2.21 15.67
CA ALA A 87 0.89 2.41 14.87
C ALA A 87 -0.05 3.39 15.58
N LEU A 88 -0.47 4.43 14.85
CA LEU A 88 -1.47 5.36 15.34
C LEU A 88 -2.85 4.76 15.24
N THR A 89 -3.65 4.92 16.29
CA THR A 89 -5.07 4.56 16.23
C THR A 89 -5.82 5.60 15.40
N GLY A 90 -6.99 5.24 14.88
CA GLY A 90 -7.85 6.19 14.17
C GLY A 90 -8.20 7.40 15.03
N ARG A 91 -8.40 7.19 16.32
CA ARG A 91 -8.71 8.27 17.27
C ARG A 91 -7.53 9.24 17.41
N GLN A 92 -6.29 8.73 17.48
CA GLN A 92 -5.10 9.58 17.56
C GLN A 92 -4.94 10.42 16.30
N LYS A 93 -5.12 9.82 15.12
CA LYS A 93 -5.07 10.54 13.83
C LYS A 93 -6.12 11.63 13.77
N SER A 94 -7.35 11.32 14.15
CA SER A 94 -8.45 12.28 14.14
C SER A 94 -8.19 13.45 15.07
N LYS A 95 -7.63 13.20 16.25
CA LYS A 95 -7.29 14.25 17.20
C LYS A 95 -6.24 15.19 16.63
N ILE A 96 -5.17 14.65 16.03
CA ILE A 96 -4.12 15.45 15.40
C ILE A 96 -4.72 16.33 14.30
N GLU A 97 -5.58 15.76 13.46
CA GLU A 97 -6.23 16.47 12.37
C GLU A 97 -7.13 17.59 12.88
N ASP A 98 -7.94 17.31 13.92
CA ASP A 98 -8.85 18.31 14.50
C ASP A 98 -8.08 19.45 15.16
N ASP A 99 -7.02 19.15 15.90
CA ASP A 99 -6.19 20.17 16.55
C ASP A 99 -5.50 21.06 15.50
N LEU A 100 -5.00 20.45 14.45
CA LEU A 100 -4.34 21.18 13.36
C LEU A 100 -5.34 22.05 12.59
N LYS A 101 -6.54 21.53 12.32
CA LYS A 101 -7.62 22.27 11.68
C LYS A 101 -8.02 23.50 12.49
N ALA A 102 -8.15 23.35 13.81
CA ALA A 102 -8.47 24.45 14.70
C ALA A 102 -7.37 25.53 14.68
N LYS A 103 -6.11 25.11 14.66
CA LYS A 103 -4.95 26.01 14.62
C LYS A 103 -4.85 26.77 13.31
N LEU A 104 -5.13 26.10 12.17
CA LEU A 104 -5.01 26.69 10.84
C LEU A 104 -6.26 27.47 10.41
N GLY A 105 -7.43 27.18 11.00
CA GLY A 105 -8.71 27.73 10.56
C GLY A 105 -9.19 27.20 9.21
N ARG A 106 -8.60 26.12 8.73
CA ARG A 106 -8.96 25.45 7.47
C ARG A 106 -8.56 23.98 7.53
N GLN A 107 -8.99 23.20 6.54
CA GLN A 107 -8.58 21.80 6.41
C GLN A 107 -7.07 21.73 6.14
N PRO A 108 -6.29 20.95 6.91
CA PRO A 108 -4.85 20.79 6.67
C PRO A 108 -4.60 20.04 5.38
N THR A 109 -3.49 20.39 4.72
CA THR A 109 -3.00 19.62 3.57
C THR A 109 -2.38 18.32 4.05
N TYR A 110 -2.21 17.38 3.14
CA TYR A 110 -1.57 16.09 3.44
C TYR A 110 -0.15 16.30 4.02
N LEU A 111 0.61 17.22 3.45
CA LEU A 111 1.96 17.54 3.94
C LEU A 111 1.94 18.13 5.35
N GLU A 112 1.02 19.05 5.62
CA GLU A 112 0.87 19.65 6.94
C GLU A 112 0.50 18.60 8.00
N LEU A 113 -0.40 17.68 7.66
CA LEU A 113 -0.79 16.60 8.54
C LEU A 113 0.39 15.65 8.82
N ASN A 114 1.14 15.29 7.80
CA ASN A 114 2.33 14.44 7.95
C ASN A 114 3.38 15.10 8.84
N ASN A 115 3.63 16.39 8.66
CA ASN A 115 4.58 17.12 9.49
C ASN A 115 4.15 17.18 10.96
N ALA A 116 2.85 17.33 11.22
CA ALA A 116 2.32 17.32 12.58
C ALA A 116 2.48 15.94 13.22
N VAL A 117 2.20 14.87 12.46
CA VAL A 117 2.38 13.48 12.92
C VAL A 117 3.85 13.24 13.23
N ASP A 118 4.76 13.66 12.37
CA ASP A 118 6.21 13.48 12.54
C ASP A 118 6.73 14.20 13.79
N SER A 119 6.20 15.39 14.05
CA SER A 119 6.57 16.17 15.24
C SER A 119 6.14 15.48 16.53
N MET A 120 4.95 14.89 16.56
CA MET A 120 4.42 14.21 17.75
C MET A 120 4.95 12.79 17.93
N TYR A 121 5.32 12.13 16.83
CA TYR A 121 5.80 10.74 16.83
C TYR A 121 7.10 10.65 16.03
N PRO A 122 8.21 11.15 16.58
CA PRO A 122 9.49 11.23 15.84
C PRO A 122 10.13 9.88 15.54
N ASN A 123 9.72 8.81 16.21
CA ASN A 123 10.29 7.48 16.03
C ASN A 123 9.46 6.65 15.04
N LYS A 124 9.35 7.13 13.81
CA LYS A 124 8.69 6.37 12.75
C LYS A 124 9.46 5.11 12.40
N GLY A 125 8.71 4.09 12.02
CA GLY A 125 9.28 2.88 11.43
C GLY A 125 9.68 3.07 9.98
N ASP A 126 10.26 2.04 9.43
CA ASP A 126 10.54 1.98 7.99
C ASP A 126 9.22 1.87 7.21
N PHE A 127 9.27 2.22 5.93
CA PHE A 127 8.10 2.15 5.05
C PHE A 127 8.26 1.02 4.06
N LEU A 128 7.21 0.23 3.90
CA LEU A 128 7.10 -0.74 2.82
C LEU A 128 6.48 -0.05 1.61
N LYS A 129 7.23 0.03 0.52
CA LYS A 129 6.76 0.63 -0.74
C LYS A 129 6.44 -0.49 -1.72
N ILE A 130 5.21 -0.51 -2.20
CA ILE A 130 4.77 -1.47 -3.21
C ILE A 130 4.68 -0.75 -4.56
N ILE A 131 5.31 -1.34 -5.56
CA ILE A 131 5.29 -0.86 -6.94
C ILE A 131 4.76 -1.98 -7.82
N ALA A 132 3.68 -1.72 -8.53
CA ALA A 132 3.11 -2.69 -9.46
C ALA A 132 3.13 -2.12 -10.87
N THR A 133 3.35 -2.99 -11.85
CA THR A 133 3.35 -2.63 -13.27
C THR A 133 2.34 -3.51 -13.99
N ASP A 134 1.57 -2.92 -14.90
CA ASP A 134 0.66 -3.70 -15.74
C ASP A 134 1.23 -3.92 -17.14
N ARG A 135 0.54 -4.75 -17.95
CA ARG A 135 0.99 -5.10 -19.29
C ARG A 135 1.14 -3.88 -20.20
N LYS A 136 0.34 -2.85 -20.01
CA LYS A 136 0.40 -1.62 -20.81
C LYS A 136 1.47 -0.63 -20.34
N GLY A 137 2.25 -1.00 -19.33
CA GLY A 137 3.35 -0.18 -18.82
C GLY A 137 2.97 0.84 -17.78
N HIS A 138 1.72 0.84 -17.29
CA HIS A 138 1.31 1.70 -16.20
C HIS A 138 1.92 1.21 -14.89
N THR A 139 2.35 2.13 -14.04
CA THR A 139 2.87 1.81 -12.72
C THR A 139 1.98 2.37 -11.63
N TYR A 140 1.85 1.60 -10.56
CA TYR A 140 1.05 1.95 -9.39
C TYR A 140 1.94 1.85 -8.17
N GLU A 141 1.85 2.83 -7.29
CA GLU A 141 2.73 2.94 -6.13
C GLU A 141 1.94 3.27 -4.88
N LYS A 142 2.28 2.62 -3.78
CA LYS A 142 1.73 2.95 -2.47
C LYS A 142 2.70 2.49 -1.39
N SER A 143 2.80 3.27 -0.31
CA SER A 143 3.65 2.96 0.82
C SER A 143 2.83 2.85 2.10
N VAL A 144 3.31 2.02 3.03
CA VAL A 144 2.74 1.89 4.36
C VAL A 144 3.86 1.82 5.37
N GLU A 145 3.68 2.45 6.53
CA GLU A 145 4.66 2.38 7.61
C GLU A 145 4.63 0.99 8.25
N LEU A 146 5.82 0.44 8.51
CA LEU A 146 5.94 -0.78 9.30
C LEU A 146 5.78 -0.41 10.77
N ALA A 147 4.74 -0.90 11.38
CA ALA A 147 4.42 -0.55 12.75
C ALA A 147 4.09 -1.80 13.56
N ALA A 148 4.49 -1.78 14.81
CA ALA A 148 4.09 -2.79 15.76
C ALA A 148 2.55 -2.82 15.87
N ARG A 149 2.02 -3.93 16.38
CA ARG A 149 0.58 -4.10 16.57
C ARG A 149 -0.04 -2.86 17.23
N LYS A 150 -1.17 -2.39 16.69
CA LYS A 150 -1.89 -1.25 17.25
C LYS A 150 -2.15 -1.45 18.74
N ASN A 151 -1.78 -0.44 19.55
CA ASN A 151 -2.14 -0.43 20.94
C ASN A 151 -3.66 -0.31 21.05
N LYS A 152 -4.30 -1.35 21.54
CA LYS A 152 -5.72 -1.27 21.86
C LYS A 152 -5.85 -0.40 23.09
N LYS A 153 -6.53 0.73 22.93
CA LYS A 153 -6.85 1.59 24.05
C LYS A 153 -7.90 0.88 24.91
N ARG A 154 -7.56 0.64 26.12
CA ARG A 154 -8.50 0.09 27.09
C ARG A 154 -9.34 1.21 27.71
#